data_0a00e616f3908f0fb07ed23b5b7b1154
#
_entry.id   0a00e616f3908f0fb07ed23b5b7b1154
#
_cell.length_a   1.000
_cell.length_b   1.000
_cell.length_c   1.000
_cell.angle_alpha   90.00
_cell.angle_beta   90.00
_cell.angle_gamma   90.00
#
_symmetry.space_group_name_H-M   'P 1'
#
loop_
_entity.id
_entity.type
_entity.pdbx_description
1 polymer ?
#
loop_
_entity_poly.entity_id
_entity_poly.type
_entity_poly.pdbx_seq_one_letter_code
_entity_poly.pdbx_strand_id
1 'polypeptide(L)'
;MALSITDLKKGTLFELEGEPFKVVDYNQKVMGRGGSIVNVRIKSLLDGKVLEKTFKGNEQLNSADIANQTVQYLYNDVNNFYFMNEDSFEQFEVPSDLVGDSSGYVKEGDKVQLQFFNGRAISVELPKNVPLKVTYTETAVKGDTSSSITKDATLETGITVKVPAFIKQGDVISVDTSNGSYRERIKD
;
A
#
# COMPACT_ATOMS: atom_id res chain seq x y z
N MET A 1 -7.36 -19.43 12.87
CA MET A 1 -6.60 -20.70 13.03
C MET A 1 -5.53 -20.47 14.08
N ALA A 2 -5.32 -21.43 15.01
CA ALA A 2 -4.29 -21.23 16.05
C ALA A 2 -2.89 -21.34 15.43
N LEU A 3 -2.00 -20.44 15.82
CA LEU A 3 -0.59 -20.40 15.47
C LEU A 3 0.25 -20.63 16.71
N SER A 4 1.33 -21.39 16.58
CA SER A 4 2.38 -21.45 17.59
C SER A 4 3.39 -20.31 17.39
N ILE A 5 4.16 -19.96 18.41
CA ILE A 5 5.20 -18.95 18.31
C ILE A 5 6.27 -19.30 17.26
N THR A 6 6.46 -20.58 16.95
CA THR A 6 7.41 -21.06 15.94
C THR A 6 6.93 -20.85 14.51
N ASP A 7 5.63 -20.57 14.32
CA ASP A 7 5.04 -20.27 13.02
C ASP A 7 5.19 -18.80 12.63
N LEU A 8 5.65 -17.96 13.57
CA LEU A 8 5.86 -16.52 13.36
C LEU A 8 7.10 -16.26 12.50
N LYS A 9 7.00 -16.55 11.21
CA LYS A 9 8.04 -16.25 10.20
C LYS A 9 7.73 -14.93 9.50
N LYS A 10 8.73 -14.37 8.83
CA LYS A 10 8.54 -13.14 8.02
C LYS A 10 7.37 -13.32 7.04
N GLY A 11 6.43 -12.39 7.08
CA GLY A 11 5.22 -12.39 6.26
C GLY A 11 4.00 -13.02 6.93
N THR A 12 4.15 -13.73 8.06
CA THR A 12 3.01 -14.32 8.80
C THR A 12 2.06 -13.21 9.27
N LEU A 13 0.76 -13.43 9.05
CA LEU A 13 -0.32 -12.58 9.52
C LEU A 13 -0.94 -13.20 10.76
N PHE A 14 -1.03 -12.44 11.83
CA PHE A 14 -1.61 -12.91 13.09
C PHE A 14 -2.34 -11.80 13.83
N GLU A 15 -3.21 -12.20 14.73
CA GLU A 15 -3.97 -11.31 15.60
C GLU A 15 -3.29 -11.19 16.96
N LEU A 16 -3.11 -9.97 17.42
CA LEU A 16 -2.64 -9.66 18.76
C LEU A 16 -3.57 -8.60 19.38
N GLU A 17 -4.17 -8.94 20.53
CA GLU A 17 -5.06 -8.03 21.25
C GLU A 17 -6.26 -7.53 20.41
N GLY A 18 -6.72 -8.35 19.44
CA GLY A 18 -7.83 -8.01 18.54
C GLY A 18 -7.45 -7.21 17.30
N GLU A 19 -6.14 -6.95 17.10
CA GLU A 19 -5.62 -6.21 15.95
C GLU A 19 -4.78 -7.10 15.03
N PRO A 20 -4.81 -6.88 13.71
CA PRO A 20 -4.05 -7.65 12.75
C PRO A 20 -2.63 -7.10 12.58
N PHE A 21 -1.65 -7.99 12.66
CA PHE A 21 -0.22 -7.69 12.47
C PHE A 21 0.42 -8.59 11.43
N LYS A 22 1.46 -8.05 10.78
CA LYS A 22 2.36 -8.77 9.88
C LYS A 22 3.76 -8.85 10.47
N VAL A 23 4.33 -10.05 10.51
CA VAL A 23 5.74 -10.24 10.90
C VAL A 23 6.64 -9.67 9.80
N VAL A 24 7.44 -8.67 10.13
CA VAL A 24 8.41 -8.07 9.19
C VAL A 24 9.80 -8.63 9.37
N ASP A 25 10.14 -9.07 10.60
CA ASP A 25 11.39 -9.74 10.91
C ASP A 25 11.23 -10.65 12.12
N TYR A 26 12.03 -11.70 12.23
CA TYR A 26 11.99 -12.62 13.37
C TYR A 26 13.37 -13.17 13.72
N ASN A 27 13.57 -13.40 15.01
CA ASN A 27 14.76 -14.06 15.53
C ASN A 27 14.32 -15.09 16.58
N GLN A 28 14.57 -16.37 16.30
CA GLN A 28 14.23 -17.47 17.20
C GLN A 28 15.49 -17.95 17.94
N LYS A 29 15.38 -18.04 19.27
CA LYS A 29 16.37 -18.68 20.13
C LYS A 29 15.74 -19.90 20.80
N VAL A 30 16.31 -21.06 20.57
CA VAL A 30 15.91 -22.30 21.25
C VAL A 30 16.73 -22.40 22.54
N MET A 31 16.06 -22.38 23.67
CA MET A 31 16.69 -22.53 24.98
C MET A 31 16.34 -23.94 25.52
N GLY A 32 17.25 -24.87 25.45
CA GLY A 32 17.22 -26.23 26.02
C GLY A 32 15.93 -26.62 26.74
N ARG A 33 15.95 -26.77 28.07
CA ARG A 33 14.78 -27.16 28.89
C ARG A 33 13.76 -26.02 29.12
N GLY A 34 14.03 -24.81 28.70
CA GLY A 34 13.19 -23.61 28.94
C GLY A 34 12.22 -23.22 27.81
N GLY A 35 12.12 -24.02 26.73
CA GLY A 35 11.27 -23.69 25.59
C GLY A 35 11.92 -22.76 24.57
N SER A 36 11.15 -22.36 23.55
CA SER A 36 11.59 -21.43 22.53
C SER A 36 11.26 -19.99 22.95
N ILE A 37 12.15 -19.07 22.61
CA ILE A 37 11.90 -17.63 22.67
C ILE A 37 11.96 -17.09 21.24
N VAL A 38 10.92 -16.40 20.82
CA VAL A 38 10.84 -15.78 19.49
C VAL A 38 10.70 -14.28 19.66
N ASN A 39 11.69 -13.55 19.17
CA ASN A 39 11.64 -12.08 19.07
C ASN A 39 11.19 -11.72 17.66
N VAL A 40 10.15 -10.93 17.55
CA VAL A 40 9.59 -10.51 16.26
C VAL A 40 9.49 -9.00 16.19
N ARG A 41 9.76 -8.46 15.01
CA ARG A 41 9.32 -7.14 14.62
C ARG A 41 8.03 -7.29 13.82
N ILE A 42 7.00 -6.64 14.27
CA ILE A 42 5.65 -6.73 13.71
C ILE A 42 5.19 -5.37 13.24
N LYS A 43 4.45 -5.35 12.14
CA LYS A 43 3.83 -4.14 11.61
C LYS A 43 2.32 -4.26 11.76
N SER A 44 1.70 -3.31 12.43
CA SER A 44 0.24 -3.18 12.49
C SER A 44 -0.30 -2.95 11.07
N LEU A 45 -1.36 -3.68 10.72
CA LEU A 45 -2.07 -3.48 9.44
C LEU A 45 -3.12 -2.37 9.53
N LEU A 46 -3.38 -1.82 10.73
CA LEU A 46 -4.31 -0.72 10.94
C LEU A 46 -3.64 0.64 10.74
N ASP A 47 -2.47 0.85 11.36
CA ASP A 47 -1.80 2.16 11.40
C ASP A 47 -0.36 2.14 10.89
N GLY A 48 0.11 0.97 10.46
CA GLY A 48 1.45 0.79 9.87
C GLY A 48 2.62 0.87 10.87
N LYS A 49 2.35 1.07 12.17
CA LYS A 49 3.39 1.14 13.20
C LYS A 49 4.14 -0.19 13.32
N VAL A 50 5.45 -0.08 13.55
CA VAL A 50 6.32 -1.23 13.78
C VAL A 50 6.64 -1.34 15.26
N LEU A 51 6.39 -2.53 15.82
CA LEU A 51 6.64 -2.86 17.22
C LEU A 51 7.58 -4.06 17.32
N GLU A 52 8.30 -4.16 18.44
CA GLU A 52 9.05 -5.36 18.81
C GLU A 52 8.31 -6.11 19.90
N LYS A 53 8.10 -7.41 19.69
CA LYS A 53 7.46 -8.30 20.67
C LYS A 53 8.31 -9.54 20.87
N THR A 54 8.27 -10.07 22.10
CA THR A 54 8.92 -11.31 22.47
C THR A 54 7.86 -12.29 22.96
N PHE A 55 7.77 -13.44 22.29
CA PHE A 55 6.90 -14.54 22.69
C PHE A 55 7.74 -15.66 23.29
N LYS A 56 7.21 -16.34 24.31
CA LYS A 56 7.92 -17.37 25.07
C LYS A 56 7.06 -18.60 25.29
N GLY A 57 7.72 -19.75 25.29
CA GLY A 57 7.08 -21.01 25.68
C GLY A 57 6.03 -21.48 24.69
N ASN A 58 4.84 -21.77 25.20
CA ASN A 58 3.71 -22.33 24.44
C ASN A 58 2.59 -21.32 24.23
N GLU A 59 2.91 -20.02 24.11
CA GLU A 59 1.92 -19.02 23.79
C GLU A 59 1.24 -19.38 22.46
N GLN A 60 -0.08 -19.32 22.42
CA GLN A 60 -0.87 -19.52 21.21
C GLN A 60 -1.39 -18.17 20.72
N LEU A 61 -1.28 -17.99 19.42
CA LEU A 61 -1.76 -16.81 18.71
C LEU A 61 -2.81 -17.24 17.70
N ASN A 62 -3.67 -16.32 17.30
CA ASN A 62 -4.60 -16.56 16.22
C ASN A 62 -4.03 -16.02 14.90
N SER A 63 -4.21 -16.76 13.81
CA SER A 63 -3.97 -16.19 12.49
C SER A 63 -4.95 -15.06 12.24
N ALA A 64 -4.48 -13.92 11.72
CA ALA A 64 -5.39 -12.90 11.20
C ALA A 64 -5.93 -13.37 9.84
N ASP A 65 -7.25 -13.43 9.73
CA ASP A 65 -7.92 -13.74 8.47
C ASP A 65 -8.16 -12.44 7.71
N ILE A 66 -7.35 -12.22 6.68
CA ILE A 66 -7.42 -11.04 5.83
C ILE A 66 -8.10 -11.43 4.52
N ALA A 67 -9.28 -10.88 4.30
CA ALA A 67 -9.98 -10.99 3.02
C ALA A 67 -9.57 -9.85 2.10
N ASN A 68 -9.36 -10.18 0.81
CA ASN A 68 -9.08 -9.19 -0.22
C ASN A 68 -10.28 -9.12 -1.18
N GLN A 69 -10.74 -7.92 -1.49
CA GLN A 69 -11.79 -7.69 -2.48
C GLN A 69 -11.33 -6.67 -3.52
N THR A 70 -11.57 -6.99 -4.80
CA THR A 70 -11.41 -6.02 -5.89
C THR A 70 -12.62 -5.12 -5.92
N VAL A 71 -12.38 -3.82 -5.83
CA VAL A 71 -13.43 -2.79 -5.81
C VAL A 71 -13.07 -1.66 -6.77
N GLN A 72 -14.08 -0.91 -7.21
CA GLN A 72 -13.93 0.28 -8.01
C GLN A 72 -13.95 1.52 -7.09
N TYR A 73 -13.00 2.41 -7.28
CA TYR A 73 -13.03 3.72 -6.64
C TYR A 73 -14.10 4.59 -7.30
N LEU A 74 -14.99 5.18 -6.50
CA LEU A 74 -16.08 6.02 -6.97
C LEU A 74 -15.72 7.50 -6.86
N TYR A 75 -15.56 7.98 -5.63
CA TYR A 75 -15.25 9.38 -5.32
C TYR A 75 -14.72 9.48 -3.87
N ASN A 76 -14.31 10.67 -3.47
CA ASN A 76 -13.99 10.98 -2.08
C ASN A 76 -14.65 12.29 -1.65
N ASP A 77 -14.84 12.41 -0.34
CA ASP A 77 -15.08 13.66 0.35
C ASP A 77 -13.86 14.06 1.21
N VAL A 78 -14.03 14.99 2.13
CA VAL A 78 -12.93 15.48 2.99
C VAL A 78 -12.37 14.39 3.91
N ASN A 79 -13.22 13.45 4.36
CA ASN A 79 -12.88 12.49 5.39
C ASN A 79 -12.73 11.06 4.87
N ASN A 80 -13.42 10.72 3.77
CA ASN A 80 -13.59 9.34 3.33
C ASN A 80 -13.43 9.18 1.82
N PHE A 81 -12.99 7.99 1.44
CA PHE A 81 -13.01 7.47 0.07
C PHE A 81 -14.10 6.41 -0.05
N TYR A 82 -14.83 6.44 -1.15
CA TYR A 82 -15.95 5.55 -1.44
C TYR A 82 -15.60 4.59 -2.56
N PHE A 83 -15.76 3.31 -2.27
CA PHE A 83 -15.49 2.21 -3.21
C PHE A 83 -16.74 1.35 -3.38
N MET A 84 -16.81 0.61 -4.46
CA MET A 84 -17.92 -0.31 -4.74
C MET A 84 -17.39 -1.62 -5.29
N ASN A 85 -17.92 -2.72 -4.80
CA ASN A 85 -17.73 -4.01 -5.42
C ASN A 85 -18.65 -4.09 -6.66
N GLU A 86 -18.08 -4.30 -7.85
CA GLU A 86 -18.85 -4.29 -9.12
C GLU A 86 -19.81 -5.48 -9.24
N ASP A 87 -19.55 -6.59 -8.54
CA ASP A 87 -20.39 -7.80 -8.63
C ASP A 87 -21.57 -7.74 -7.68
N SER A 88 -21.34 -7.30 -6.43
CA SER A 88 -22.38 -7.23 -5.38
C SER A 88 -23.05 -5.86 -5.28
N PHE A 89 -22.47 -4.82 -5.88
CA PHE A 89 -22.84 -3.41 -5.74
C PHE A 89 -22.77 -2.90 -4.29
N GLU A 90 -22.09 -3.64 -3.43
CA GLU A 90 -21.83 -3.22 -2.06
C GLU A 90 -20.84 -2.06 -2.04
N GLN A 91 -21.17 -1.01 -1.29
CA GLN A 91 -20.33 0.17 -1.14
C GLN A 91 -19.57 0.14 0.17
N PHE A 92 -18.32 0.57 0.12
CA PHE A 92 -17.41 0.64 1.26
C PHE A 92 -16.92 2.07 1.45
N GLU A 93 -17.06 2.54 2.67
CA GLU A 93 -16.52 3.82 3.13
C GLU A 93 -15.20 3.57 3.85
N VAL A 94 -14.13 4.19 3.37
CA VAL A 94 -12.76 4.01 3.87
C VAL A 94 -12.22 5.36 4.30
N PRO A 95 -11.83 5.53 5.58
CA PRO A 95 -11.25 6.77 6.06
C PRO A 95 -10.02 7.20 5.25
N SER A 96 -9.90 8.50 4.99
CA SER A 96 -8.78 9.08 4.21
C SER A 96 -7.41 8.72 4.79
N ASP A 97 -7.31 8.58 6.11
CA ASP A 97 -6.07 8.18 6.79
C ASP A 97 -5.61 6.76 6.42
N LEU A 98 -6.56 5.85 6.13
CA LEU A 98 -6.24 4.48 5.68
C LEU A 98 -5.78 4.45 4.22
N VAL A 99 -6.33 5.32 3.38
CA VAL A 99 -5.89 5.47 1.98
C VAL A 99 -4.51 6.12 1.93
N GLY A 100 -4.30 7.13 2.77
CA GLY A 100 -3.02 7.81 2.93
C GLY A 100 -2.45 8.31 1.60
N ASP A 101 -1.15 8.09 1.39
CA ASP A 101 -0.42 8.51 0.18
C ASP A 101 -0.96 7.85 -1.11
N SER A 102 -1.67 6.72 -0.99
CA SER A 102 -2.31 6.05 -2.13
C SER A 102 -3.36 6.92 -2.83
N SER A 103 -3.94 7.88 -2.12
CA SER A 103 -4.94 8.81 -2.65
C SER A 103 -4.49 9.57 -3.90
N GLY A 104 -3.20 9.89 -3.98
CA GLY A 104 -2.60 10.59 -5.11
C GLY A 104 -2.43 9.74 -6.38
N TYR A 105 -2.67 8.44 -6.32
CA TYR A 105 -2.45 7.50 -7.43
C TYR A 105 -3.73 6.83 -7.93
N VAL A 106 -4.87 7.16 -7.34
CA VAL A 106 -6.17 6.59 -7.72
C VAL A 106 -7.08 7.65 -8.29
N LYS A 107 -7.81 7.32 -9.34
CA LYS A 107 -8.82 8.17 -9.98
C LYS A 107 -10.15 7.44 -10.08
N GLU A 108 -11.24 8.19 -10.22
CA GLU A 108 -12.58 7.63 -10.38
C GLU A 108 -12.62 6.56 -11.48
N GLY A 109 -13.22 5.43 -11.15
CA GLY A 109 -13.32 4.26 -12.04
C GLY A 109 -12.15 3.29 -11.94
N ASP A 110 -11.05 3.62 -11.25
CA ASP A 110 -9.92 2.70 -11.08
C ASP A 110 -10.28 1.52 -10.17
N LYS A 111 -9.75 0.35 -10.52
CA LYS A 111 -9.88 -0.88 -9.72
C LYS A 111 -8.71 -0.98 -8.75
N VAL A 112 -9.04 -1.19 -7.48
CA VAL A 112 -8.08 -1.35 -6.39
C VAL A 112 -8.44 -2.59 -5.58
N GLN A 113 -7.54 -3.02 -4.71
CA GLN A 113 -7.79 -4.10 -3.75
C GLN A 113 -8.01 -3.49 -2.37
N LEU A 114 -9.18 -3.77 -1.75
CA LEU A 114 -9.40 -3.52 -0.34
C LEU A 114 -9.07 -4.76 0.47
N GLN A 115 -8.34 -4.57 1.56
CA GLN A 115 -8.08 -5.58 2.56
C GLN A 115 -9.04 -5.41 3.73
N PHE A 116 -9.63 -6.51 4.15
CA PHE A 116 -10.59 -6.56 5.26
C PHE A 116 -10.08 -7.46 6.37
N PHE A 117 -10.27 -7.01 7.59
CA PHE A 117 -10.11 -7.81 8.79
C PHE A 117 -11.39 -7.74 9.61
N ASN A 118 -11.98 -8.90 9.93
CA ASN A 118 -13.27 -8.99 10.65
C ASN A 118 -14.37 -8.11 10.03
N GLY A 119 -14.45 -8.06 8.69
CA GLY A 119 -15.45 -7.30 7.94
C GLY A 119 -15.21 -5.79 7.87
N ARG A 120 -14.11 -5.29 8.44
CA ARG A 120 -13.72 -3.88 8.39
C ARG A 120 -12.57 -3.68 7.40
N ALA A 121 -12.68 -2.68 6.53
CA ALA A 121 -11.56 -2.30 5.66
C ALA A 121 -10.39 -1.76 6.49
N ILE A 122 -9.19 -2.29 6.23
CA ILE A 122 -7.97 -1.95 6.97
C ILE A 122 -6.85 -1.40 6.09
N SER A 123 -6.92 -1.60 4.78
CA SER A 123 -5.90 -1.13 3.84
C SER A 123 -6.44 -1.07 2.42
N VAL A 124 -5.87 -0.17 1.62
CA VAL A 124 -6.06 -0.08 0.17
C VAL A 124 -4.75 -0.46 -0.50
N GLU A 125 -4.78 -1.47 -1.36
CA GLU A 125 -3.64 -1.86 -2.18
C GLU A 125 -3.86 -1.43 -3.63
N LEU A 126 -2.93 -0.63 -4.14
CA LEU A 126 -2.90 -0.21 -5.53
C LEU A 126 -2.05 -1.15 -6.39
N PRO A 127 -2.31 -1.22 -7.70
CA PRO A 127 -1.35 -1.80 -8.64
C PRO A 127 0.02 -1.13 -8.48
N LYS A 128 1.10 -1.89 -8.66
CA LYS A 128 2.47 -1.38 -8.52
C LYS A 128 2.74 -0.16 -9.40
N ASN A 129 2.15 -0.13 -10.59
CA ASN A 129 2.25 0.97 -11.53
C ASN A 129 0.85 1.38 -11.98
N VAL A 130 0.62 2.69 -12.06
CA VAL A 130 -0.66 3.25 -12.51
C VAL A 130 -0.44 4.23 -13.67
N PRO A 131 -1.34 4.22 -14.66
CA PRO A 131 -1.29 5.18 -15.76
C PRO A 131 -1.93 6.51 -15.31
N LEU A 132 -1.18 7.61 -15.39
CA LEU A 132 -1.67 8.94 -15.06
C LEU A 132 -1.31 9.93 -16.15
N LYS A 133 -2.27 10.83 -16.47
CA LYS A 133 -2.09 11.86 -17.49
C LYS A 133 -1.40 13.07 -16.91
N VAL A 134 -0.43 13.60 -17.65
CA VAL A 134 0.25 14.88 -17.31
C VAL A 134 -0.68 16.04 -17.65
N THR A 135 -1.08 16.80 -16.65
CA THR A 135 -1.93 18.00 -16.80
C THR A 135 -1.11 19.26 -16.96
N TYR A 136 0.08 19.31 -16.35
CA TYR A 136 0.99 20.44 -16.48
C TYR A 136 2.45 19.98 -16.37
N THR A 137 3.32 20.57 -17.20
CA THR A 137 4.77 20.47 -17.06
C THR A 137 5.43 21.62 -17.82
N GLU A 138 6.53 22.11 -17.31
CA GLU A 138 7.31 23.15 -17.99
C GLU A 138 7.87 22.66 -19.33
N THR A 139 7.97 23.60 -20.30
CA THR A 139 8.64 23.31 -21.56
C THR A 139 10.16 23.29 -21.30
N ALA A 140 10.80 22.17 -21.61
CA ALA A 140 12.26 22.08 -21.49
C ALA A 140 12.93 23.07 -22.44
N VAL A 141 13.69 24.02 -21.90
CA VAL A 141 14.50 24.94 -22.70
C VAL A 141 15.73 24.17 -23.19
N LYS A 142 15.94 24.16 -24.52
CA LYS A 142 17.16 23.60 -25.13
C LYS A 142 18.36 24.39 -24.65
N GLY A 143 19.20 23.82 -23.80
CA GLY A 143 20.40 24.53 -23.34
C GLY A 143 21.47 23.66 -22.67
N ASP A 144 21.14 22.44 -22.23
CA ASP A 144 22.12 21.59 -21.57
C ASP A 144 22.11 20.15 -22.08
N THR A 145 23.24 19.73 -22.59
CA THR A 145 23.51 18.42 -23.20
C THR A 145 23.87 17.35 -22.15
N SER A 146 23.21 17.30 -21.00
CA SER A 146 23.39 16.19 -20.09
C SER A 146 22.11 15.32 -20.04
N SER A 147 22.29 14.06 -20.26
CA SER A 147 21.27 13.01 -20.41
C SER A 147 20.46 12.67 -19.15
N SER A 148 20.42 13.56 -18.15
CA SER A 148 19.72 13.36 -16.89
C SER A 148 18.83 14.54 -16.45
N ILE A 149 18.43 15.41 -17.38
CA ILE A 149 17.55 16.53 -17.03
C ILE A 149 16.15 16.00 -16.76
N THR A 150 15.74 16.07 -15.52
CA THR A 150 14.35 15.85 -15.10
C THR A 150 13.67 17.18 -14.81
N LYS A 151 12.36 17.22 -14.99
CA LYS A 151 11.50 18.34 -14.66
C LYS A 151 10.28 17.88 -13.90
N ASP A 152 9.58 18.81 -13.28
CA ASP A 152 8.34 18.52 -12.59
C ASP A 152 7.17 18.40 -13.56
N ALA A 153 6.31 17.42 -13.33
CA ALA A 153 5.06 17.22 -14.02
C ALA A 153 3.94 17.04 -13.00
N THR A 154 2.89 17.84 -13.11
CA THR A 154 1.64 17.69 -12.35
C THR A 154 0.75 16.71 -13.11
N LEU A 155 0.21 15.73 -12.40
CA LEU A 155 -0.65 14.69 -12.94
C LEU A 155 -2.13 15.00 -12.69
N GLU A 156 -3.03 14.28 -13.36
CA GLU A 156 -4.47 14.47 -13.28
C GLU A 156 -5.06 14.30 -11.87
N THR A 157 -4.37 13.58 -11.00
CA THR A 157 -4.71 13.42 -9.58
C THR A 157 -4.18 14.55 -8.68
N GLY A 158 -3.47 15.54 -9.25
CA GLY A 158 -2.90 16.67 -8.53
C GLY A 158 -1.50 16.45 -7.96
N ILE A 159 -0.97 15.22 -7.96
CA ILE A 159 0.40 14.97 -7.51
C ILE A 159 1.43 15.47 -8.53
N THR A 160 2.64 15.77 -8.02
CA THR A 160 3.78 16.17 -8.85
C THR A 160 4.85 15.09 -8.82
N VAL A 161 5.35 14.71 -10.00
CA VAL A 161 6.40 13.71 -10.16
C VAL A 161 7.55 14.24 -11.01
N LYS A 162 8.76 13.74 -10.77
CA LYS A 162 9.93 14.03 -11.63
C LYS A 162 9.86 13.17 -12.89
N VAL A 163 9.91 13.83 -14.05
CA VAL A 163 9.84 13.18 -15.36
C VAL A 163 11.01 13.60 -16.26
N PRO A 164 11.40 12.78 -17.24
CA PRO A 164 12.38 13.20 -18.25
C PRO A 164 11.93 14.44 -19.04
N ALA A 165 12.88 15.22 -19.53
CA ALA A 165 12.63 16.50 -20.23
C ALA A 165 11.73 16.37 -21.47
N PHE A 166 11.68 15.20 -22.12
CA PHE A 166 10.86 14.95 -23.31
C PHE A 166 9.36 14.78 -23.05
N ILE A 167 8.97 14.55 -21.80
CA ILE A 167 7.54 14.40 -21.43
C ILE A 167 6.83 15.74 -21.60
N LYS A 168 5.61 15.70 -22.16
CA LYS A 168 4.79 16.87 -22.46
C LYS A 168 3.46 16.81 -21.73
N GLN A 169 2.82 17.97 -21.62
CA GLN A 169 1.43 18.03 -21.21
C GLN A 169 0.55 17.21 -22.16
N GLY A 170 -0.35 16.40 -21.61
CA GLY A 170 -1.20 15.47 -22.33
C GLY A 170 -0.64 14.05 -22.46
N ASP A 171 0.67 13.85 -22.25
CA ASP A 171 1.24 12.49 -22.22
C ASP A 171 0.66 11.68 -21.06
N VAL A 172 0.45 10.38 -21.27
CA VAL A 172 0.13 9.42 -20.21
C VAL A 172 1.42 8.72 -19.79
N ILE A 173 1.68 8.73 -18.50
CA ILE A 173 2.89 8.12 -17.93
C ILE A 173 2.54 7.03 -16.93
N SER A 174 3.38 6.03 -16.84
CA SER A 174 3.33 5.00 -15.79
C SER A 174 4.12 5.46 -14.58
N VAL A 175 3.48 5.48 -13.41
CA VAL A 175 4.06 5.91 -12.14
C VAL A 175 4.08 4.73 -11.17
N ASP A 176 5.21 4.50 -10.51
CA ASP A 176 5.34 3.50 -9.45
C ASP A 176 4.69 4.01 -8.17
N THR A 177 3.65 3.33 -7.71
CA THR A 177 2.85 3.74 -6.54
C THR A 177 3.59 3.60 -5.20
N SER A 178 4.69 2.86 -5.17
CA SER A 178 5.46 2.64 -3.94
C SER A 178 6.39 3.80 -3.58
N ASN A 179 6.81 4.60 -4.57
CA ASN A 179 7.80 5.67 -4.39
C ASN A 179 7.53 6.92 -5.23
N GLY A 180 6.43 6.96 -6.00
CA GLY A 180 6.06 8.09 -6.83
C GLY A 180 6.96 8.34 -8.04
N SER A 181 7.76 7.36 -8.45
CA SER A 181 8.72 7.56 -9.55
C SER A 181 8.09 7.30 -10.92
N TYR A 182 8.46 8.14 -11.89
CA TYR A 182 8.21 7.88 -13.30
C TYR A 182 8.84 6.55 -13.74
N ARG A 183 8.13 5.75 -14.50
CA ARG A 183 8.60 4.52 -15.11
C ARG A 183 8.78 4.64 -16.61
N GLU A 184 7.73 4.94 -17.31
CA GLU A 184 7.75 5.04 -18.76
C GLU A 184 6.60 5.91 -19.28
N ARG A 185 6.69 6.36 -20.51
CA ARG A 185 5.55 6.97 -21.21
C ARG A 185 4.76 5.87 -21.89
N ILE A 186 3.47 5.84 -21.61
CA ILE A 186 2.54 4.94 -22.29
C ILE A 186 2.23 5.55 -23.64
N LYS A 187 2.44 4.75 -24.70
CA LYS A 187 2.04 5.13 -26.07
C LYS A 187 0.66 4.52 -26.33
N ASP A 188 -0.22 5.33 -26.87
CA ASP A 188 -1.48 4.86 -27.45
C ASP A 188 -1.23 3.91 -28.61
#